data_e4e01850e0dd9995d4bb4bb5aa95a6c7
#
_entry.id   e4e01850e0dd9995d4bb4bb5aa95a6c7
#
_cell.length_a   1.000
_cell.length_b   1.000
_cell.length_c   1.000
_cell.angle_alpha   90.00
_cell.angle_beta   90.00
_cell.angle_gamma   90.00
#
_symmetry.space_group_name_H-M   'P 1'
#
loop_
_entity.id
_entity.type
_entity.pdbx_description
1 polymer ?
#
loop_
_entity_poly.entity_id
_entity_poly.type
_entity_poly.pdbx_seq_one_letter_code
_entity_poly.pdbx_strand_id
1 'polypeptide(L)'
;MKTVLVSAVALVDKDGRILIAKRPDGKLMAGLWEFPGGKVEPGETPEQALVRELSEELGIKTWNSCLAPLTFASHAYEKFHLLMPLFVCRKWEGVALPKENQELKWVYSKELKNYPMPPADIPLIPIVRDWI
;
A
#
# COMPACT_ATOMS: atom_id res chain seq x y z
N MET A 1 -8.80 -3.96 22.43
CA MET A 1 -9.20 -3.26 21.19
C MET A 1 -9.11 -4.22 20.02
N LYS A 2 -9.92 -4.00 19.00
CA LYS A 2 -9.97 -4.86 17.82
C LYS A 2 -8.73 -4.64 16.94
N THR A 3 -8.15 -5.74 16.46
CA THR A 3 -7.07 -5.68 15.47
C THR A 3 -7.66 -5.72 14.06
N VAL A 4 -7.25 -4.78 13.22
CA VAL A 4 -7.62 -4.73 11.80
C VAL A 4 -6.38 -5.08 10.98
N LEU A 5 -6.48 -6.13 10.18
CA LEU A 5 -5.40 -6.58 9.30
C LEU A 5 -5.61 -5.98 7.91
N VAL A 6 -4.62 -5.20 7.48
CA VAL A 6 -4.61 -4.56 6.15
C VAL A 6 -3.32 -4.97 5.46
N SER A 7 -3.41 -5.33 4.19
CA SER A 7 -2.22 -5.69 3.40
C SER A 7 -1.88 -4.53 2.46
N ALA A 8 -0.60 -4.17 2.37
CA ALA A 8 -0.15 -3.06 1.54
C ALA A 8 1.08 -3.45 0.73
N VAL A 9 1.36 -2.69 -0.33
CA VAL A 9 2.45 -3.01 -1.24
C VAL A 9 3.23 -1.76 -1.66
N ALA A 10 4.55 -1.91 -1.74
CA ALA A 10 5.40 -1.01 -2.48
C ALA A 10 5.55 -1.59 -3.89
N LEU A 11 4.78 -1.08 -4.84
CA LEU A 11 4.93 -1.41 -6.26
C LEU A 11 6.14 -0.63 -6.79
N VAL A 12 7.10 -1.34 -7.34
CA VAL A 12 8.34 -0.73 -7.82
C VAL A 12 8.43 -0.93 -9.33
N ASP A 13 8.49 0.18 -10.07
CA ASP A 13 8.62 0.12 -11.51
C ASP A 13 10.08 -0.14 -11.95
N LYS A 14 10.29 -0.23 -13.26
CA LYS A 14 11.61 -0.53 -13.83
C LYS A 14 12.64 0.57 -13.55
N ASP A 15 12.18 1.78 -13.23
CA ASP A 15 13.05 2.91 -12.90
C ASP A 15 13.31 3.03 -11.40
N GLY A 16 12.76 2.12 -10.60
CA GLY A 16 12.91 2.12 -9.15
C GLY A 16 11.97 3.05 -8.42
N ARG A 17 10.94 3.58 -9.10
CA ARG A 17 9.93 4.44 -8.48
C ARG A 17 8.83 3.60 -7.84
N ILE A 18 8.24 4.14 -6.80
CA ILE A 18 7.21 3.49 -6.00
C ILE A 18 5.88 4.19 -6.23
N LEU A 19 4.82 3.41 -6.37
CA LEU A 19 3.47 3.96 -6.54
C LEU A 19 2.87 4.30 -5.18
N ILE A 20 2.40 5.54 -5.06
CA ILE A 20 1.58 5.97 -3.93
C ILE A 20 0.25 6.49 -4.42
N ALA A 21 -0.78 6.38 -3.58
CA ALA A 21 -2.14 6.78 -3.92
C ALA A 21 -2.65 7.76 -2.87
N LYS A 22 -3.26 8.85 -3.34
CA LYS A 22 -3.85 9.86 -2.47
C LYS A 22 -5.34 9.59 -2.33
N ARG A 23 -5.82 9.50 -1.10
CA ARG A 23 -7.23 9.28 -0.83
C ARG A 23 -8.06 10.45 -1.35
N PRO A 24 -9.18 10.16 -2.07
CA PRO A 24 -10.01 11.21 -2.62
C PRO A 24 -10.78 11.96 -1.53
N ASP A 25 -11.28 13.16 -1.88
CA ASP A 25 -12.14 13.94 -1.00
C ASP A 25 -13.38 13.13 -0.60
N GLY A 26 -13.88 13.36 0.62
CA GLY A 26 -15.04 12.65 1.14
C GLY A 26 -14.73 11.29 1.77
N LYS A 27 -13.52 10.80 1.67
CA LYS A 27 -13.09 9.57 2.33
C LYS A 27 -12.38 9.90 3.65
N LEU A 28 -12.37 8.93 4.56
CA LEU A 28 -11.60 9.03 5.78
C LEU A 28 -10.11 9.21 5.42
N MET A 29 -9.44 10.13 6.11
CA MET A 29 -8.05 10.48 5.84
C MET A 29 -7.82 11.04 4.42
N ALA A 30 -8.81 11.75 3.87
CA ALA A 30 -8.70 12.39 2.56
C ALA A 30 -7.47 13.29 2.50
N GLY A 31 -6.80 13.28 1.34
CA GLY A 31 -5.60 14.09 1.12
C GLY A 31 -4.31 13.46 1.57
N LEU A 32 -4.36 12.34 2.27
CA LEU A 32 -3.16 11.60 2.67
C LEU A 32 -2.78 10.58 1.59
N TRP A 33 -1.48 10.43 1.39
CA TRP A 33 -0.92 9.47 0.46
C TRP A 33 -0.62 8.17 1.19
N GLU A 34 -0.82 7.04 0.51
CA GLU A 34 -0.60 5.73 1.11
C GLU A 34 -0.07 4.72 0.09
N PHE A 35 0.49 3.63 0.58
CA PHE A 35 0.79 2.48 -0.25
C PHE A 35 -0.51 1.80 -0.64
N PRO A 36 -0.66 1.36 -1.89
CA PRO A 36 -1.87 0.64 -2.30
C PRO A 36 -2.09 -0.63 -1.48
N GLY A 37 -3.34 -0.98 -1.27
CA GLY A 37 -3.72 -2.18 -0.54
C GLY A 37 -5.10 -2.06 0.06
N GLY A 38 -5.44 -2.96 0.97
CA GLY A 38 -6.73 -2.95 1.63
C GLY A 38 -6.87 -4.05 2.67
N LYS A 39 -8.07 -4.12 3.25
CA LYS A 39 -8.37 -5.07 4.32
C LYS A 39 -8.27 -6.51 3.82
N VAL A 40 -7.72 -7.37 4.67
CA VAL A 40 -7.72 -8.82 4.46
C VAL A 40 -9.10 -9.34 4.88
N GLU A 41 -9.81 -9.94 3.91
CA GLU A 41 -11.16 -10.49 4.17
C GLU A 41 -11.06 -11.88 4.80
N PRO A 42 -12.13 -12.34 5.48
CA PRO A 42 -12.14 -13.70 6.03
C PRO A 42 -11.82 -14.74 4.97
N GLY A 43 -10.94 -15.67 5.31
CA GLY A 43 -10.51 -16.73 4.39
C GLY A 43 -9.41 -16.35 3.42
N GLU A 44 -8.97 -15.08 3.40
CA GLU A 44 -7.85 -14.67 2.58
C GLU A 44 -6.55 -14.64 3.38
N THR A 45 -5.45 -14.97 2.71
CA THR A 45 -4.12 -14.60 3.21
C THR A 45 -3.84 -13.13 2.88
N PRO A 46 -2.87 -12.48 3.54
CA PRO A 46 -2.49 -11.11 3.17
C PRO A 46 -2.11 -10.96 1.69
N GLU A 47 -1.46 -11.97 1.11
CA GLU A 47 -1.09 -11.96 -0.31
C GLU A 47 -2.32 -12.03 -1.21
N GLN A 48 -3.26 -12.91 -0.89
CA GLN A 48 -4.51 -13.03 -1.66
C GLN A 48 -5.31 -11.73 -1.62
N ALA A 49 -5.40 -11.11 -0.45
CA ALA A 49 -6.08 -9.83 -0.30
C ALA A 49 -5.43 -8.77 -1.18
N LEU A 50 -4.11 -8.74 -1.21
CA LEU A 50 -3.37 -7.75 -1.98
C LEU A 50 -3.54 -7.95 -3.49
N VAL A 51 -3.49 -9.18 -3.96
CA VAL A 51 -3.76 -9.50 -5.37
C VAL A 51 -5.15 -9.00 -5.78
N ARG A 52 -6.16 -9.26 -4.95
CA ARG A 52 -7.54 -8.81 -5.18
C ARG A 52 -7.64 -7.28 -5.17
N GLU A 53 -7.09 -6.63 -4.16
CA GLU A 53 -7.14 -5.17 -4.01
C GLU A 53 -6.46 -4.46 -5.17
N LEU A 54 -5.31 -4.94 -5.63
CA LEU A 54 -4.61 -4.33 -6.75
C LEU A 54 -5.40 -4.43 -8.05
N SER A 55 -6.12 -5.52 -8.24
CA SER A 55 -7.04 -5.66 -9.37
C SER A 55 -8.19 -4.66 -9.29
N GLU A 56 -8.82 -4.54 -8.13
CA GLU A 56 -9.96 -3.65 -7.93
C GLU A 56 -9.57 -2.17 -7.99
N GLU A 57 -8.50 -1.80 -7.31
CA GLU A 57 -8.10 -0.40 -7.18
C GLU A 57 -7.34 0.15 -8.38
N LEU A 58 -6.51 -0.68 -9.01
CA LEU A 58 -5.56 -0.24 -10.02
C LEU A 58 -5.72 -0.94 -11.37
N GLY A 59 -6.51 -2.01 -11.43
CA GLY A 59 -6.69 -2.78 -12.66
C GLY A 59 -5.46 -3.55 -13.09
N ILE A 60 -4.56 -3.87 -12.20
CA ILE A 60 -3.36 -4.66 -12.50
C ILE A 60 -3.50 -6.07 -11.94
N LYS A 61 -2.80 -7.00 -12.57
CA LYS A 61 -2.78 -8.40 -12.17
C LYS A 61 -1.39 -8.79 -11.70
N THR A 62 -1.31 -9.36 -10.51
CA THR A 62 -0.09 -9.95 -9.98
C THR A 62 -0.40 -11.28 -9.31
N TRP A 63 0.59 -11.91 -8.75
CA TRP A 63 0.49 -13.26 -8.17
C TRP A 63 1.14 -13.28 -6.80
N ASN A 64 0.72 -14.22 -5.96
CA ASN A 64 1.29 -14.39 -4.63
C ASN A 64 2.82 -14.52 -4.67
N SER A 65 3.32 -15.24 -5.68
CA SER A 65 4.78 -15.47 -5.83
C SER A 65 5.57 -14.21 -6.18
N CYS A 66 4.88 -13.13 -6.57
CA CYS A 66 5.53 -11.85 -6.89
C CYS A 66 5.52 -10.89 -5.69
N LEU A 67 4.97 -11.29 -4.56
CA LEU A 67 4.87 -10.47 -3.36
C LEU A 67 5.91 -10.92 -2.34
N ALA A 68 6.94 -10.11 -2.14
CA ALA A 68 7.99 -10.39 -1.18
C ALA A 68 7.74 -9.59 0.10
N PRO A 69 7.65 -10.23 1.28
CA PRO A 69 7.44 -9.49 2.52
C PRO A 69 8.65 -8.61 2.83
N LEU A 70 8.41 -7.36 3.19
CA LEU A 70 9.46 -6.42 3.54
C LEU A 70 9.45 -6.10 5.03
N THR A 71 8.31 -5.66 5.53
CA THR A 71 8.16 -5.23 6.92
C THR A 71 6.68 -5.22 7.28
N PHE A 72 6.34 -4.67 8.42
CA PHE A 72 4.96 -4.44 8.80
C PHE A 72 4.83 -3.16 9.62
N ALA A 73 3.65 -2.56 9.59
CA ALA A 73 3.27 -1.46 10.45
C ALA A 73 2.37 -1.99 11.57
N SER A 74 2.55 -1.46 12.76
CA SER A 74 1.70 -1.74 13.91
C SER A 74 1.39 -0.39 14.56
N HIS A 75 0.12 0.02 14.51
CA HIS A 75 -0.27 1.32 15.03
C HIS A 75 -1.62 1.24 15.75
N ALA A 76 -1.63 1.69 17.00
CA ALA A 76 -2.87 1.75 17.77
C ALA A 76 -3.55 3.09 17.50
N TYR A 77 -4.64 3.06 16.72
CA TYR A 77 -5.55 4.18 16.61
C TYR A 77 -6.50 4.17 17.80
N GLU A 78 -7.29 5.23 17.96
CA GLU A 78 -8.17 5.34 19.12
C GLU A 78 -9.11 4.14 19.26
N LYS A 79 -9.70 3.68 18.16
CA LYS A 79 -10.74 2.64 18.19
C LYS A 79 -10.29 1.25 17.74
N PHE A 80 -9.09 1.14 17.18
CA PHE A 80 -8.61 -0.14 16.69
C PHE A 80 -7.09 -0.13 16.59
N HIS A 81 -6.53 -1.34 16.53
CA HIS A 81 -5.11 -1.56 16.30
C HIS A 81 -4.91 -2.01 14.86
N LEU A 82 -4.18 -1.22 14.09
CA LEU A 82 -3.85 -1.58 12.71
C LEU A 82 -2.58 -2.43 12.68
N LEU A 83 -2.68 -3.58 12.04
CA LEU A 83 -1.52 -4.42 11.71
C LEU A 83 -1.47 -4.53 10.19
N MET A 84 -0.38 -4.05 9.58
CA MET A 84 -0.31 -3.92 8.13
C MET A 84 1.03 -4.45 7.60
N PRO A 85 1.07 -5.70 7.10
CA PRO A 85 2.24 -6.18 6.38
C PRO A 85 2.43 -5.36 5.10
N LEU A 86 3.67 -5.00 4.81
CA LEU A 86 4.06 -4.31 3.59
C LEU A 86 4.91 -5.26 2.75
N PHE A 87 4.44 -5.51 1.54
CA PHE A 87 5.14 -6.33 0.55
C PHE A 87 5.81 -5.45 -0.49
N VAL A 88 6.79 -6.00 -1.18
CA VAL A 88 7.38 -5.40 -2.39
C VAL A 88 6.93 -6.21 -3.59
N CYS A 89 6.52 -5.53 -4.65
CA CYS A 89 6.14 -6.16 -5.91
C CYS A 89 6.80 -5.43 -7.07
N ARG A 90 7.55 -6.18 -7.88
CA ARG A 90 8.27 -5.64 -9.04
C ARG A 90 7.74 -6.21 -10.36
N LYS A 91 6.75 -7.12 -10.31
CA LYS A 91 6.23 -7.80 -11.49
C LYS A 91 4.72 -7.88 -11.46
N TRP A 92 4.10 -7.32 -12.48
CA TRP A 92 2.65 -7.37 -12.67
C TRP A 92 2.32 -7.20 -14.14
N GLU A 93 1.06 -7.48 -14.52
CA GLU A 93 0.53 -7.22 -15.85
C GLU A 93 -0.43 -6.05 -15.80
N GLY A 94 -0.44 -5.26 -16.86
CA GLY A 94 -1.34 -4.11 -16.99
C GLY A 94 -0.68 -2.80 -16.57
N VAL A 95 -1.43 -1.73 -16.72
CA VAL A 95 -1.03 -0.38 -16.35
C VAL A 95 -1.87 0.07 -15.17
N ALA A 96 -1.22 0.56 -14.12
CA ALA A 96 -1.93 1.04 -12.93
C ALA A 96 -2.77 2.27 -13.29
N LEU A 97 -4.07 2.19 -13.05
CA LEU A 97 -5.03 3.25 -13.31
C LEU A 97 -5.83 3.53 -12.02
N PRO A 98 -6.24 4.80 -11.78
CA PRO A 98 -6.99 5.14 -10.57
C PRO A 98 -8.47 4.76 -10.72
N LYS A 99 -8.82 3.53 -10.44
CA LYS A 99 -10.19 3.02 -10.62
C LYS A 99 -11.16 3.44 -9.51
N GLU A 100 -10.65 4.04 -8.42
CA GLU A 100 -11.47 4.45 -7.27
C GLU A 100 -11.35 5.94 -6.99
N ASN A 101 -11.15 6.75 -8.04
CA ASN A 101 -11.05 8.20 -7.96
C ASN A 101 -9.86 8.70 -7.12
N GLN A 102 -8.92 7.84 -6.79
CA GLN A 102 -7.70 8.23 -6.12
C GLN A 102 -6.73 8.88 -7.11
N GLU A 103 -5.84 9.72 -6.61
CA GLU A 103 -4.74 10.25 -7.40
C GLU A 103 -3.55 9.30 -7.26
N LEU A 104 -2.86 9.00 -8.36
CA LEU A 104 -1.68 8.12 -8.35
C LEU A 104 -0.44 8.91 -8.67
N LYS A 105 0.68 8.53 -8.04
CA LYS A 105 1.97 9.14 -8.32
C LYS A 105 3.10 8.12 -8.17
N TRP A 106 4.01 8.10 -9.14
CA TRP A 106 5.23 7.31 -9.07
C TRP A 106 6.34 8.20 -8.52
N VAL A 107 6.94 7.81 -7.39
CA VAL A 107 7.96 8.62 -6.72
C VAL A 107 9.16 7.77 -6.34
N TYR A 108 10.33 8.38 -6.24
CA TYR A 108 11.48 7.69 -5.68
C TYR A 108 11.36 7.59 -4.17
N SER A 109 11.89 6.52 -3.58
CA SER A 109 11.73 6.27 -2.14
C SER A 109 12.25 7.42 -1.28
N LYS A 110 13.31 8.10 -1.72
CA LYS A 110 13.85 9.27 -1.00
C LYS A 110 12.91 10.46 -0.95
N GLU A 111 11.89 10.47 -1.82
CA GLU A 111 10.90 11.55 -1.89
C GLU A 111 9.67 11.30 -1.04
N LEU A 112 9.50 10.09 -0.49
CA LEU A 112 8.31 9.73 0.29
C LEU A 112 8.06 10.67 1.47
N LYS A 113 9.12 11.17 2.09
CA LYS A 113 9.04 12.11 3.22
C LYS A 113 8.34 13.42 2.86
N ASN A 114 8.21 13.73 1.57
CA ASN A 114 7.58 14.97 1.10
C ASN A 114 6.06 14.84 0.94
N TYR A 115 5.52 13.65 1.17
CA TYR A 115 4.10 13.37 1.02
C TYR A 115 3.47 13.07 2.37
N PRO A 116 2.36 13.74 2.74
CA PRO A 116 1.69 13.44 4.01
C PRO A 116 1.06 12.04 3.94
N MET A 117 1.32 11.24 4.96
CA MET A 117 0.84 9.86 5.05
C MET A 117 0.11 9.61 6.36
N PRO A 118 -0.77 8.58 6.44
CA PRO A 118 -1.36 8.18 7.71
C PRO A 118 -0.29 7.83 8.74
N PRO A 119 -0.58 8.00 10.04
CA PRO A 119 0.39 7.68 11.09
C PRO A 119 1.01 6.29 11.00
N ALA A 120 0.23 5.29 10.58
CA ALA A 120 0.74 3.91 10.46
C ALA A 120 1.79 3.76 9.36
N ASP A 121 1.72 4.58 8.30
CA ASP A 121 2.62 4.48 7.15
C ASP A 121 3.94 5.21 7.38
N ILE A 122 3.95 6.24 8.22
CA ILE A 122 5.14 7.07 8.44
C ILE A 122 6.37 6.27 8.86
N PRO A 123 6.29 5.32 9.81
CA PRO A 123 7.44 4.52 10.19
C PRO A 123 7.98 3.61 9.10
N LEU A 124 7.20 3.35 8.05
CA LEU A 124 7.63 2.52 6.93
C LEU A 124 8.55 3.27 5.97
N ILE A 125 8.49 4.60 5.96
CA ILE A 125 9.25 5.42 5.01
C ILE A 125 10.76 5.15 5.08
N PRO A 126 11.42 5.18 6.25
CA PRO A 126 12.86 4.90 6.29
C PRO A 126 13.21 3.48 5.88
N ILE A 127 12.33 2.52 6.15
CA ILE A 127 12.57 1.12 5.75
C ILE A 127 12.51 0.99 4.23
N VAL A 128 11.48 1.56 3.62
CA VAL A 128 11.33 1.57 2.16
C VAL A 128 12.51 2.28 1.51
N ARG A 129 12.89 3.44 2.04
CA ARG A 129 14.04 4.20 1.53
C ARG A 129 15.33 3.39 1.55
N ASP A 130 15.57 2.63 2.63
CA ASP A 130 16.82 1.90 2.80
C ASP A 130 16.88 0.60 1.99
N TRP A 131 15.72 -0.01 1.67
CA TRP A 131 15.66 -1.33 1.04
C TRP A 131 15.14 -1.30 -0.41
N ILE A 132 14.64 -0.19 -0.88
CA ILE A 132 14.17 0.01 -2.23
C ILE A 132 14.83 1.25 -2.85
#